data_ab653b90222596666f8c2c03b49f1069
#
_entry.id   ab653b90222596666f8c2c03b49f1069
#
_cell.length_a   1.000
_cell.length_b   1.000
_cell.length_c   1.000
_cell.angle_alpha   90.00
_cell.angle_beta   90.00
_cell.angle_gamma   90.00
#
_symmetry.space_group_name_H-M   'P 1'
#
loop_
_entity.id
_entity.type
_entity.pdbx_description
1 polymer ?
#
loop_
_entity_poly.entity_id
_entity_poly.type
_entity_poly.pdbx_seq_one_letter_code
_entity_poly.pdbx_strand_id
1 'polypeptide(L)'
;MIQEVSAGGIVFFKNSILMLKKFNGDWVLPKGRVEEDESLEETALREVYEETKAKVTTIKYLGKINYEFNRTCYTDRIHINKEVHWYLMMAHNMNCTAQKNEGFVEAKFLPFERTLIIARYDDERKIIRKAVEDIKFHSYK
;
A
#
# COMPACT_ATOMS: atom_id res chain seq x y z
N MET A 1 14.78 3.31 -20.42
CA MET A 1 13.69 3.12 -19.44
C MET A 1 14.27 2.69 -18.10
N ILE A 2 13.78 3.30 -17.04
CA ILE A 2 14.20 2.95 -15.69
C ILE A 2 13.11 2.09 -15.04
N GLN A 3 13.51 0.99 -14.41
CA GLN A 3 12.62 0.10 -13.68
C GLN A 3 12.68 0.46 -12.19
N GLU A 4 11.52 0.75 -11.57
CA GLU A 4 11.42 0.95 -10.14
C GLU A 4 10.50 -0.13 -9.56
N VAL A 5 10.95 -0.77 -8.47
CA VAL A 5 10.20 -1.83 -7.82
C VAL A 5 9.86 -1.41 -6.39
N SER A 6 8.59 -1.49 -6.04
CA SER A 6 8.08 -1.20 -4.71
C SER A 6 7.24 -2.38 -4.22
N ALA A 7 7.02 -2.41 -2.92
CA ALA A 7 6.12 -3.38 -2.32
C ALA A 7 5.33 -2.70 -1.19
N GLY A 8 4.13 -3.17 -0.95
CA GLY A 8 3.28 -2.63 0.09
C GLY A 8 2.25 -3.62 0.57
N GLY A 9 1.42 -3.18 1.49
CA GLY A 9 0.44 -4.02 2.12
C GLY A 9 -0.97 -3.48 2.08
N ILE A 10 -1.92 -4.37 1.84
CA ILE A 10 -3.32 -4.12 2.12
C ILE A 10 -3.55 -4.72 3.50
N VAL A 11 -3.60 -3.84 4.49
CA VAL A 11 -3.70 -4.22 5.91
C VAL A 11 -5.15 -4.15 6.33
N PHE A 12 -5.70 -5.28 6.75
CA PHE A 12 -7.09 -5.31 7.19
C PHE A 12 -7.23 -5.70 8.66
N PHE A 13 -8.30 -5.23 9.26
CA PHE A 13 -8.76 -5.64 10.59
C PHE A 13 -10.27 -5.71 10.53
N LYS A 14 -10.84 -6.92 10.71
CA LYS A 14 -12.28 -7.16 10.52
C LYS A 14 -12.71 -6.67 9.11
N ASN A 15 -13.65 -5.74 9.02
CA ASN A 15 -14.19 -5.25 7.76
C ASN A 15 -13.62 -3.90 7.37
N SER A 16 -12.40 -3.60 7.79
CA SER A 16 -11.75 -2.32 7.52
C SER A 16 -10.34 -2.52 6.97
N ILE A 17 -9.87 -1.51 6.23
CA ILE A 17 -8.53 -1.49 5.65
C ILE A 17 -7.82 -0.21 6.07
N LEU A 18 -6.55 -0.35 6.40
CA LEU A 18 -5.69 0.76 6.81
C LEU A 18 -5.32 1.61 5.61
N MET A 19 -5.68 2.88 5.67
CA MET A 19 -5.37 3.86 4.64
C MET A 19 -4.58 5.02 5.23
N LEU A 20 -3.79 5.65 4.38
CA LEU A 20 -2.97 6.81 4.74
C LEU A 20 -3.43 8.02 3.95
N LYS A 21 -3.55 9.16 4.63
CA LYS A 21 -3.86 10.43 3.99
C LYS A 21 -2.59 11.26 3.85
N LYS A 22 -2.30 11.68 2.62
CA LYS A 22 -1.16 12.54 2.31
C LYS A 22 -1.49 14.00 2.61
N PHE A 23 -0.47 14.85 2.66
CA PHE A 23 -0.65 16.30 2.89
C PHE A 23 -1.60 16.95 1.88
N ASN A 24 -1.64 16.44 0.65
CA ASN A 24 -2.53 16.98 -0.39
C ASN A 24 -3.97 16.47 -0.29
N GLY A 25 -4.28 15.63 0.69
CA GLY A 25 -5.60 15.08 0.89
C GLY A 25 -5.86 13.72 0.24
N ASP A 26 -4.91 13.19 -0.52
CA ASP A 26 -5.09 11.89 -1.19
C ASP A 26 -4.99 10.75 -0.18
N TRP A 27 -5.90 9.79 -0.30
CA TRP A 27 -5.88 8.55 0.48
C TRP A 27 -5.19 7.45 -0.32
N VAL A 28 -4.18 6.83 0.28
CA VAL A 28 -3.34 5.84 -0.41
C VAL A 28 -3.04 4.66 0.52
N LEU A 29 -2.58 3.56 -0.09
CA LEU A 29 -2.09 2.39 0.63
C LEU A 29 -0.62 2.56 1.00
N PRO A 30 -0.17 1.95 2.11
CA PRO A 30 1.25 2.00 2.49
C PRO A 30 2.11 1.14 1.56
N LYS A 31 3.18 1.73 1.08
CA LYS A 31 4.15 1.07 0.19
C LYS A 31 5.43 1.87 0.11
N GLY A 32 6.47 1.25 -0.41
CA GLY A 32 7.71 1.95 -0.69
C GLY A 32 8.67 1.10 -1.51
N ARG A 33 9.81 1.69 -1.82
CA ARG A 33 10.79 1.08 -2.73
C ARG A 33 11.55 -0.05 -2.04
N VAL A 34 11.82 -1.10 -2.82
CA VAL A 34 12.64 -2.22 -2.37
C VAL A 34 14.08 -1.73 -2.19
N GLU A 35 14.63 -2.02 -1.04
CA GLU A 35 16.03 -1.71 -0.73
C GLU A 35 16.91 -2.91 -1.08
N GLU A 36 18.23 -2.65 -1.19
CA GLU A 36 19.20 -3.68 -1.50
C GLU A 36 19.08 -4.82 -0.48
N ASP A 37 19.13 -6.05 -1.00
CA ASP A 37 19.07 -7.28 -0.21
C ASP A 37 17.72 -7.55 0.50
N GLU A 38 16.68 -6.78 0.19
CA GLU A 38 15.34 -7.06 0.71
C GLU A 38 14.55 -7.94 -0.26
N SER A 39 13.78 -8.88 0.31
CA SER A 39 12.72 -9.54 -0.45
C SER A 39 11.53 -8.59 -0.57
N LEU A 40 10.61 -8.90 -1.48
CA LEU A 40 9.39 -8.12 -1.65
C LEU A 40 8.56 -8.10 -0.37
N GLU A 41 8.44 -9.23 0.30
CA GLU A 41 7.67 -9.31 1.55
C GLU A 41 8.35 -8.49 2.66
N GLU A 42 9.67 -8.56 2.77
CA GLU A 42 10.42 -7.76 3.76
C GLU A 42 10.20 -6.26 3.53
N THR A 43 10.23 -5.83 2.26
CA THR A 43 9.95 -4.43 1.92
C THR A 43 8.55 -4.03 2.33
N ALA A 44 7.56 -4.86 2.00
CA ALA A 44 6.16 -4.57 2.33
C ALA A 44 5.98 -4.43 3.85
N LEU A 45 6.56 -5.36 4.62
CA LEU A 45 6.47 -5.30 6.09
C LEU A 45 7.17 -4.06 6.64
N ARG A 46 8.36 -3.74 6.14
CA ARG A 46 9.10 -2.57 6.59
C ARG A 46 8.35 -1.28 6.28
N GLU A 47 7.86 -1.13 5.06
CA GLU A 47 7.14 0.09 4.65
C GLU A 47 5.83 0.27 5.42
N VAL A 48 5.07 -0.80 5.62
CA VAL A 48 3.85 -0.73 6.43
C VAL A 48 4.19 -0.22 7.83
N TYR A 49 5.21 -0.77 8.44
CA TYR A 49 5.61 -0.37 9.80
C TYR A 49 6.13 1.07 9.83
N GLU A 50 6.99 1.44 8.88
CA GLU A 50 7.54 2.81 8.82
C GLU A 50 6.46 3.87 8.65
N GLU A 51 5.45 3.58 7.83
CA GLU A 51 4.42 4.56 7.50
C GLU A 51 3.24 4.59 8.47
N THR A 52 2.93 3.46 9.12
CA THR A 52 1.70 3.34 9.92
C THR A 52 1.91 2.87 11.35
N LYS A 53 3.06 2.30 11.69
CA LYS A 53 3.35 1.65 12.99
C LYS A 53 2.41 0.50 13.33
N ALA A 54 1.60 0.03 12.39
CA ALA A 54 0.69 -1.09 12.63
C ALA A 54 1.49 -2.40 12.77
N LYS A 55 1.01 -3.25 13.68
CA LYS A 55 1.55 -4.60 13.87
C LYS A 55 0.71 -5.55 13.04
N VAL A 56 1.36 -6.28 12.15
CA VAL A 56 0.67 -7.09 11.14
C VAL A 56 1.29 -8.47 10.99
N THR A 57 0.52 -9.38 10.42
CA THR A 57 0.99 -10.69 9.97
C THR A 57 0.67 -10.80 8.49
N THR A 58 1.66 -11.15 7.69
CA THR A 58 1.45 -11.34 6.25
C THR A 58 0.64 -12.61 6.02
N ILE A 59 -0.42 -12.50 5.22
CA ILE A 59 -1.28 -13.64 4.86
C ILE A 59 -0.81 -14.25 3.54
N LYS A 60 -0.72 -13.42 2.48
CA LYS A 60 -0.34 -13.92 1.15
C LYS A 60 0.00 -12.78 0.19
N TYR A 61 0.66 -13.14 -0.89
CA TYR A 61 0.91 -12.24 -2.01
C TYR A 61 -0.38 -12.10 -2.83
N LEU A 62 -0.77 -10.85 -3.14
CA LEU A 62 -1.99 -10.58 -3.91
C LEU A 62 -1.73 -10.38 -5.39
N GLY A 63 -0.57 -9.86 -5.75
CA GLY A 63 -0.25 -9.57 -7.13
C GLY A 63 0.50 -8.27 -7.29
N LYS A 64 0.78 -7.92 -8.53
CA LYS A 64 1.52 -6.70 -8.85
C LYS A 64 0.71 -5.81 -9.78
N ILE A 65 1.02 -4.52 -9.72
CA ILE A 65 0.49 -3.51 -10.62
C ILE A 65 1.68 -2.83 -11.27
N ASN A 66 1.60 -2.69 -12.59
CA ASN A 66 2.60 -1.97 -13.36
C ASN A 66 2.01 -0.68 -13.90
N TYR A 67 2.77 0.38 -13.86
CA TYR A 67 2.41 1.59 -14.57
C TYR A 67 3.66 2.33 -15.04
N GLU A 68 3.49 3.08 -16.13
CA GLU A 68 4.58 3.81 -16.76
C GLU A 68 4.29 5.31 -16.70
N PHE A 69 5.32 6.08 -16.51
CA PHE A 69 5.21 7.54 -16.53
C PHE A 69 6.56 8.15 -16.92
N ASN A 70 6.52 9.41 -17.32
CA ASN A 70 7.71 10.17 -17.62
C ASN A 70 8.04 11.08 -16.47
N ARG A 71 9.32 11.12 -16.10
CA ARG A 71 9.84 12.05 -15.09
C ARG A 71 10.82 12.98 -15.78
N THR A 72 10.66 14.28 -15.57
CA THR A 72 11.59 15.27 -16.09
C THR A 72 12.68 15.51 -15.07
N CYS A 73 13.94 15.35 -15.50
CA CYS A 73 15.11 15.62 -14.68
C CYS A 73 15.99 16.58 -15.50
N TYR A 74 16.10 17.82 -15.04
CA TYR A 74 16.72 18.93 -15.81
C TYR A 74 15.97 19.09 -17.14
N THR A 75 16.65 18.88 -18.28
CA THR A 75 16.04 18.95 -19.61
C THR A 75 15.69 17.58 -20.17
N ASP A 76 16.06 16.51 -19.47
CA ASP A 76 15.85 15.15 -19.93
C ASP A 76 14.52 14.58 -19.49
N ARG A 77 13.85 13.86 -20.38
CA ARG A 77 12.68 13.06 -20.07
C ARG A 77 13.12 11.64 -19.82
N ILE A 78 12.82 11.15 -18.62
CA ILE A 78 13.16 9.78 -18.24
C ILE A 78 11.87 8.97 -18.20
N HIS A 79 11.85 7.87 -18.97
CA HIS A 79 10.71 6.96 -18.95
C HIS A 79 10.89 5.96 -17.79
N ILE A 80 9.90 5.89 -16.92
CA ILE A 80 9.93 5.04 -15.74
C ILE A 80 8.82 4.00 -15.83
N ASN A 81 9.20 2.75 -15.65
CA ASN A 81 8.25 1.66 -15.45
C ASN A 81 8.27 1.30 -13.95
N LYS A 82 7.17 1.50 -13.30
CA LYS A 82 7.04 1.21 -11.87
C LYS A 82 6.21 -0.04 -11.66
N GLU A 83 6.75 -0.95 -10.85
CA GLU A 83 6.12 -2.20 -10.49
C GLU A 83 5.88 -2.18 -8.98
N VAL A 84 4.64 -2.38 -8.56
CA VAL A 84 4.29 -2.41 -7.13
C VAL A 84 3.69 -3.76 -6.79
N HIS A 85 4.31 -4.45 -5.84
CA HIS A 85 3.87 -5.76 -5.36
C HIS A 85 3.07 -5.60 -4.07
N TRP A 86 1.90 -6.23 -4.01
CA TRP A 86 0.98 -6.07 -2.90
C TRP A 86 0.78 -7.36 -2.13
N TYR A 87 0.85 -7.26 -0.79
CA TYR A 87 0.62 -8.37 0.12
C TYR A 87 -0.61 -8.10 0.97
N LEU A 88 -1.40 -9.15 1.18
CA LEU A 88 -2.50 -9.09 2.14
C LEU A 88 -1.93 -9.32 3.53
N MET A 89 -2.23 -8.41 4.45
CA MET A 89 -1.73 -8.45 5.82
C MET A 89 -2.88 -8.28 6.80
N MET A 90 -2.88 -9.07 7.86
CA MET A 90 -3.88 -8.95 8.91
C MET A 90 -3.27 -8.18 10.09
N ALA A 91 -3.95 -7.10 10.51
CA ALA A 91 -3.52 -6.33 11.66
C ALA A 91 -3.89 -7.06 12.95
N HIS A 92 -3.04 -6.93 13.98
CA HIS A 92 -3.29 -7.51 15.28
C HIS A 92 -4.32 -6.73 16.09
N ASN A 93 -4.45 -5.43 15.80
CA ASN A 93 -5.39 -4.52 16.42
C ASN A 93 -5.54 -3.30 15.49
N MET A 94 -6.29 -2.29 15.91
CA MET A 94 -6.50 -1.08 15.09
C MET A 94 -5.55 0.07 15.43
N ASN A 95 -4.49 -0.19 16.17
CA ASN A 95 -3.52 0.85 16.51
C ASN A 95 -2.69 1.20 15.29
N CYS A 96 -2.64 2.47 14.95
CA CYS A 96 -1.83 2.99 13.86
C CYS A 96 -1.56 4.48 14.10
N THR A 97 -0.48 4.97 13.52
CA THR A 97 -0.08 6.37 13.65
C THR A 97 0.52 6.85 12.35
N ALA A 98 0.01 7.96 11.83
CA ALA A 98 0.56 8.55 10.61
C ALA A 98 1.96 9.08 10.88
N GLN A 99 2.88 8.82 9.96
CA GLN A 99 4.26 9.27 10.06
C GLN A 99 4.44 10.53 9.22
N LYS A 100 4.51 11.68 9.89
CA LYS A 100 4.63 12.99 9.21
C LYS A 100 5.92 13.11 8.40
N ASN A 101 7.01 12.54 8.89
CA ASN A 101 8.27 12.54 8.17
C ASN A 101 8.23 11.69 6.91
N GLU A 102 7.24 10.80 6.77
CA GLU A 102 7.00 10.01 5.56
C GLU A 102 5.98 10.67 4.64
N GLY A 103 5.45 11.83 5.01
CA GLY A 103 4.53 12.59 4.17
C GLY A 103 3.05 12.36 4.44
N PHE A 104 2.71 11.77 5.59
CA PHE A 104 1.31 11.43 5.91
C PHE A 104 0.80 12.22 7.11
N VAL A 105 -0.45 12.68 7.00
CA VAL A 105 -1.11 13.46 8.07
C VAL A 105 -2.10 12.62 8.86
N GLU A 106 -2.57 11.51 8.30
CA GLU A 106 -3.57 10.65 8.97
C GLU A 106 -3.38 9.20 8.57
N ALA A 107 -3.55 8.28 9.52
CA ALA A 107 -3.59 6.84 9.28
C ALA A 107 -4.88 6.34 9.94
N LYS A 108 -5.68 5.57 9.21
CA LYS A 108 -6.99 5.18 9.71
C LYS A 108 -7.47 3.89 9.07
N PHE A 109 -8.06 3.01 9.87
CA PHE A 109 -8.78 1.85 9.36
C PHE A 109 -10.16 2.31 8.92
N LEU A 110 -10.48 2.12 7.64
CA LEU A 110 -11.74 2.55 7.04
C LEU A 110 -12.53 1.33 6.57
N PRO A 111 -13.88 1.37 6.66
CA PRO A 111 -14.70 0.27 6.15
C PRO A 111 -14.38 -0.03 4.68
N PHE A 112 -14.51 -1.29 4.28
CA PHE A 112 -14.20 -1.73 2.91
C PHE A 112 -14.85 -0.84 1.85
N GLU A 113 -16.15 -0.57 1.99
CA GLU A 113 -16.90 0.23 1.01
C GLU A 113 -16.33 1.64 0.90
N ARG A 114 -15.88 2.20 2.01
CA ARG A 114 -15.32 3.55 2.02
C ARG A 114 -13.99 3.59 1.27
N THR A 115 -13.14 2.58 1.47
CA THR A 115 -11.82 2.54 0.80
C THR A 115 -11.96 2.47 -0.71
N LEU A 116 -12.98 1.76 -1.20
CA LEU A 116 -13.22 1.63 -2.64
C LEU A 116 -13.70 2.94 -3.26
N ILE A 117 -14.19 3.88 -2.45
CA ILE A 117 -14.63 5.19 -2.92
C ILE A 117 -13.51 6.22 -2.86
N ILE A 118 -12.77 6.26 -1.74
CA ILE A 118 -11.84 7.35 -1.48
C ILE A 118 -10.40 7.10 -1.90
N ALA A 119 -10.01 5.84 -2.14
CA ALA A 119 -8.65 5.55 -2.58
C ALA A 119 -8.36 6.34 -3.86
N ARG A 120 -7.24 7.07 -3.86
CA ARG A 120 -6.95 8.05 -4.92
C ARG A 120 -6.73 7.40 -6.28
N TYR A 121 -6.04 6.26 -6.32
CA TYR A 121 -5.61 5.66 -7.58
C TYR A 121 -6.45 4.45 -7.96
N ASP A 122 -6.82 4.36 -9.26
CA ASP A 122 -7.58 3.23 -9.78
C ASP A 122 -6.90 1.91 -9.55
N ASP A 123 -5.57 1.88 -9.68
CA ASP A 123 -4.79 0.66 -9.48
C ASP A 123 -4.89 0.16 -8.05
N GLU A 124 -4.87 1.09 -7.09
CA GLU A 124 -5.03 0.72 -5.69
C GLU A 124 -6.45 0.26 -5.40
N ARG A 125 -7.46 0.89 -5.99
CA ARG A 125 -8.85 0.42 -5.86
C ARG A 125 -9.02 -1.00 -6.38
N LYS A 126 -8.36 -1.34 -7.49
CA LYS A 126 -8.41 -2.70 -8.04
C LYS A 126 -7.83 -3.72 -7.10
N ILE A 127 -6.66 -3.43 -6.51
CA ILE A 127 -6.03 -4.38 -5.60
C ILE A 127 -6.78 -4.46 -4.26
N ILE A 128 -7.37 -3.36 -3.81
CA ILE A 128 -8.25 -3.37 -2.63
C ILE A 128 -9.45 -4.26 -2.88
N ARG A 129 -10.08 -4.16 -4.06
CA ARG A 129 -11.23 -4.99 -4.41
C ARG A 129 -10.87 -6.47 -4.38
N LYS A 130 -9.71 -6.81 -4.94
CA LYS A 130 -9.20 -8.19 -4.91
C LYS A 130 -8.99 -8.67 -3.47
N ALA A 131 -8.41 -7.81 -2.63
CA ALA A 131 -8.19 -8.12 -1.21
C ALA A 131 -9.50 -8.35 -0.48
N VAL A 132 -10.49 -7.48 -0.68
CA VAL A 132 -11.80 -7.58 -0.03
C VAL A 132 -12.49 -8.90 -0.41
N GLU A 133 -12.45 -9.26 -1.69
CA GLU A 133 -13.02 -10.52 -2.16
C GLU A 133 -12.35 -11.71 -1.49
N ASP A 134 -11.03 -11.69 -1.38
CA ASP A 134 -10.26 -12.74 -0.72
C ASP A 134 -10.61 -12.83 0.77
N ILE A 135 -10.69 -11.71 1.46
CA ILE A 135 -11.02 -11.67 2.88
C ILE A 135 -12.41 -12.26 3.12
N LYS A 136 -13.39 -11.87 2.31
CA LYS A 136 -14.76 -12.37 2.44
C LYS A 136 -14.85 -13.86 2.16
N PHE A 137 -14.09 -14.34 1.19
CA PHE A 137 -14.10 -15.76 0.82
C PHE A 137 -13.48 -16.62 1.92
N HIS A 138 -12.37 -16.22 2.51
CA HIS A 138 -11.61 -17.03 3.45
C HIS A 138 -11.98 -16.82 4.93
N SER A 139 -12.61 -15.71 5.26
CA SER A 139 -13.02 -15.40 6.65
C SER A 139 -11.86 -15.53 7.64
N TYR A 140 -10.76 -14.85 7.39
CA TYR A 140 -9.58 -14.88 8.27
C TYR A 140 -9.92 -14.41 9.68
N LYS A 141 -9.31 -15.07 10.67
CA LYS A 141 -9.49 -14.75 12.08
C LYS A 141 -8.21 -14.26 12.72
#